data_84476599446aab1edd443966e17063d3
#
_entry.id   84476599446aab1edd443966e17063d3
#
_cell.length_a   1.000
_cell.length_b   1.000
_cell.length_c   1.000
_cell.angle_alpha   90.00
_cell.angle_beta   90.00
_cell.angle_gamma   90.00
#
_symmetry.space_group_name_H-M   'P 1'
#
loop_
_entity.id
_entity.type
_entity.pdbx_description
1 polymer ?
#
loop_
_entity_poly.entity_id
_entity_poly.type
_entity_poly.pdbx_seq_one_letter_code
_entity_poly.pdbx_strand_id
1 'polypeptide(L)'
;LIYPPLLLITAVWQLQIIYKYSNDIPKTDLRLSYFSFAVFAFAVISSWIGFIYLSVQAIIWWTMQLACLLTITCVRDYLKLYKEQKDLSHSPVSKAWFFRLIYYVVLPASVAVSFILAVYWAAAVFNLSTQTWEIVKTNFIDTQNFKISVFGIILIVVLWYVFNYINHTLKDFITLYLESNDPSTAVAKSVMIFNVLQVVIWGAWLLTALSIFKVNSTWLVVVSGGLSTGIGFAMKDILENIYYGISLMAGRIKIGDLIVCDGIRGKVSSINYTSTIIEASDGSVIAFQNSQLFTKNYKNLTKNNGQELVVLEVGVAYGTNINHVKKLLVDAISQLDCMLEG
;
A
#
# COMPACT_ATOMS: atom_id res chain seq x y z
N LEU A 1 54.51 -19.59 -12.75
CA LEU A 1 54.34 -20.73 -13.67
C LEU A 1 53.47 -21.86 -13.11
N ILE A 2 53.39 -22.07 -11.80
CA ILE A 2 52.64 -23.17 -11.16
C ILE A 2 51.13 -22.82 -10.93
N TYR A 3 50.82 -21.55 -10.79
CA TYR A 3 49.50 -21.07 -10.45
C TYR A 3 48.37 -21.38 -11.47
N PRO A 4 48.53 -21.10 -12.78
CA PRO A 4 47.50 -21.39 -13.77
C PRO A 4 47.13 -22.87 -13.91
N PRO A 5 48.08 -23.83 -13.96
CA PRO A 5 47.76 -25.25 -14.04
C PRO A 5 47.05 -25.78 -12.76
N LEU A 6 47.39 -25.24 -11.59
CA LEU A 6 46.76 -25.63 -10.33
C LEU A 6 45.29 -25.18 -10.29
N LEU A 7 44.98 -23.99 -10.78
CA LEU A 7 43.61 -23.51 -10.93
C LEU A 7 42.81 -24.34 -11.92
N LEU A 8 43.40 -24.77 -13.01
CA LEU A 8 42.75 -25.64 -14.00
C LEU A 8 42.38 -26.97 -13.37
N ILE A 9 43.24 -27.58 -12.58
CA ILE A 9 42.99 -28.84 -11.86
C ILE A 9 41.79 -28.64 -10.89
N THR A 10 41.78 -27.56 -10.12
CA THR A 10 40.66 -27.28 -9.18
C THR A 10 39.33 -27.04 -9.90
N ALA A 11 39.35 -26.34 -11.03
CA ALA A 11 38.15 -26.13 -11.86
C ALA A 11 37.60 -27.43 -12.43
N VAL A 12 38.45 -28.32 -12.98
CA VAL A 12 38.05 -29.62 -13.48
C VAL A 12 37.50 -30.53 -12.37
N TRP A 13 38.18 -30.53 -11.22
CA TRP A 13 37.69 -31.30 -10.06
C TRP A 13 36.32 -30.81 -9.58
N GLN A 14 36.10 -29.50 -9.51
CA GLN A 14 34.81 -28.93 -9.17
C GLN A 14 33.73 -29.35 -10.17
N LEU A 15 34.02 -29.32 -11.48
CA LEU A 15 33.11 -29.76 -12.53
C LEU A 15 32.73 -31.23 -12.40
N GLN A 16 33.69 -32.08 -12.06
CA GLN A 16 33.46 -33.51 -11.81
C GLN A 16 32.53 -33.74 -10.62
N ILE A 17 32.70 -32.97 -9.53
CA ILE A 17 31.85 -33.05 -8.35
C ILE A 17 30.43 -32.62 -8.70
N ILE A 18 30.27 -31.49 -9.39
CA ILE A 18 28.95 -30.98 -9.83
C ILE A 18 28.24 -32.06 -10.68
N TYR A 19 28.95 -32.64 -11.65
CA TYR A 19 28.36 -33.68 -12.53
C TYR A 19 27.96 -34.92 -11.76
N LYS A 20 28.81 -35.42 -10.85
CA LYS A 20 28.56 -36.64 -10.06
C LYS A 20 27.39 -36.49 -9.09
N TYR A 21 27.19 -35.32 -8.46
CA TYR A 21 26.21 -35.13 -7.42
C TYR A 21 25.02 -34.21 -7.84
N SER A 22 24.86 -33.94 -9.14
CA SER A 22 23.85 -33.02 -9.64
C SER A 22 22.41 -33.42 -9.31
N ASN A 23 22.16 -34.74 -9.14
CA ASN A 23 20.83 -35.29 -8.84
C ASN A 23 20.52 -35.27 -7.32
N ASP A 24 21.55 -35.18 -6.47
CA ASP A 24 21.41 -35.24 -5.01
C ASP A 24 21.37 -33.87 -4.37
N ILE A 25 21.75 -32.82 -5.10
CA ILE A 25 21.87 -31.45 -4.60
C ILE A 25 20.59 -30.66 -4.91
N PRO A 26 20.07 -29.86 -3.95
CA PRO A 26 18.96 -28.94 -4.20
C PRO A 26 19.25 -27.99 -5.36
N LYS A 27 18.22 -27.67 -6.18
CA LYS A 27 18.38 -26.81 -7.37
C LYS A 27 19.01 -25.45 -7.09
N THR A 28 18.82 -24.89 -5.89
CA THR A 28 19.43 -23.62 -5.44
C THR A 28 20.95 -23.75 -5.31
N ASP A 29 21.41 -24.81 -4.66
CA ASP A 29 22.81 -25.06 -4.38
C ASP A 29 23.55 -25.50 -5.67
N LEU A 30 22.83 -26.20 -6.54
CA LEU A 30 23.34 -26.55 -7.86
C LEU A 30 23.61 -25.29 -8.72
N ARG A 31 22.71 -24.29 -8.70
CA ARG A 31 22.93 -23.01 -9.39
C ARG A 31 24.15 -22.24 -8.82
N LEU A 32 24.29 -22.25 -7.49
CA LEU A 32 25.44 -21.63 -6.83
C LEU A 32 26.75 -22.32 -7.22
N SER A 33 26.72 -23.66 -7.34
CA SER A 33 27.88 -24.46 -7.76
C SER A 33 28.28 -24.19 -9.21
N TYR A 34 27.32 -24.04 -10.13
CA TYR A 34 27.60 -23.63 -11.50
C TYR A 34 28.18 -22.22 -11.59
N PHE A 35 27.65 -21.29 -10.77
CA PHE A 35 28.19 -19.93 -10.71
C PHE A 35 29.62 -19.92 -10.16
N SER A 36 29.90 -20.71 -9.11
CA SER A 36 31.25 -20.91 -8.59
C SER A 36 32.19 -21.43 -9.68
N PHE A 37 31.77 -22.42 -10.43
CA PHE A 37 32.54 -22.95 -11.56
C PHE A 37 32.82 -21.86 -12.62
N ALA A 38 31.85 -21.03 -12.96
CA ALA A 38 32.03 -19.92 -13.91
C ALA A 38 33.08 -18.91 -13.43
N VAL A 39 33.11 -18.58 -12.13
CA VAL A 39 34.14 -17.70 -11.55
C VAL A 39 35.52 -18.34 -11.59
N PHE A 40 35.64 -19.63 -11.26
CA PHE A 40 36.89 -20.37 -11.37
C PHE A 40 37.35 -20.47 -12.81
N ALA A 41 36.46 -20.76 -13.77
CA ALA A 41 36.82 -20.77 -15.21
C ALA A 41 37.33 -19.39 -15.70
N PHE A 42 36.65 -18.30 -15.28
CA PHE A 42 37.12 -16.94 -15.55
C PHE A 42 38.49 -16.70 -14.97
N ALA A 43 38.74 -17.13 -13.75
CA ALA A 43 40.04 -16.98 -13.11
C ALA A 43 41.16 -17.79 -13.85
N VAL A 44 40.85 -19.02 -14.34
CA VAL A 44 41.78 -19.81 -15.17
C VAL A 44 42.13 -19.05 -16.45
N ILE A 45 41.09 -18.60 -17.20
CA ILE A 45 41.29 -17.89 -18.48
C ILE A 45 42.13 -16.62 -18.27
N SER A 46 41.78 -15.79 -17.26
CA SER A 46 42.49 -14.56 -16.94
C SER A 46 43.98 -14.83 -16.60
N SER A 47 44.23 -15.90 -15.85
CA SER A 47 45.57 -16.30 -15.47
C SER A 47 46.43 -16.75 -16.67
N TRP A 48 45.84 -17.44 -17.64
CA TRP A 48 46.52 -17.88 -18.87
C TRP A 48 46.79 -16.74 -19.83
N ILE A 49 45.97 -15.72 -19.88
CA ILE A 49 46.18 -14.49 -20.66
C ILE A 49 47.27 -13.60 -20.04
N GLY A 50 47.68 -13.86 -18.78
CA GLY A 50 48.70 -13.09 -18.07
C GLY A 50 48.12 -12.13 -17.00
N PHE A 51 46.82 -12.01 -16.84
CA PHE A 51 46.18 -11.19 -15.80
C PHE A 51 46.10 -11.91 -14.46
N ILE A 52 47.27 -12.28 -13.89
CA ILE A 52 47.33 -13.07 -12.66
C ILE A 52 46.68 -12.36 -11.48
N TYR A 53 46.88 -11.05 -11.34
CA TYR A 53 46.28 -10.25 -10.26
C TYR A 53 44.77 -10.27 -10.33
N LEU A 54 44.16 -10.15 -11.51
CA LEU A 54 42.72 -10.20 -11.71
C LEU A 54 42.17 -11.58 -11.37
N SER A 55 42.88 -12.65 -11.75
CA SER A 55 42.53 -14.03 -11.42
C SER A 55 42.48 -14.26 -9.91
N VAL A 56 43.55 -13.84 -9.20
CA VAL A 56 43.60 -13.96 -7.73
C VAL A 56 42.51 -13.15 -7.06
N GLN A 57 42.28 -11.92 -7.53
CA GLN A 57 41.24 -11.05 -6.99
C GLN A 57 39.82 -11.63 -7.15
N ALA A 58 39.52 -12.23 -8.33
CA ALA A 58 38.27 -12.89 -8.59
C ALA A 58 38.01 -14.07 -7.64
N ILE A 59 39.04 -14.88 -7.36
CA ILE A 59 38.96 -16.00 -6.43
C ILE A 59 38.75 -15.52 -4.99
N ILE A 60 39.52 -14.51 -4.55
CA ILE A 60 39.38 -13.95 -3.20
C ILE A 60 37.98 -13.37 -3.02
N TRP A 61 37.49 -12.59 -3.99
CA TRP A 61 36.15 -12.05 -3.97
C TRP A 61 35.10 -13.16 -3.81
N TRP A 62 35.23 -14.21 -4.65
CA TRP A 62 34.25 -15.30 -4.62
C TRP A 62 34.28 -16.11 -3.34
N THR A 63 35.45 -16.43 -2.80
CA THR A 63 35.58 -17.14 -1.53
C THR A 63 35.02 -16.34 -0.36
N MET A 64 35.25 -15.03 -0.30
CA MET A 64 34.65 -14.14 0.69
C MET A 64 33.13 -14.06 0.54
N GLN A 65 32.63 -13.96 -0.70
CA GLN A 65 31.21 -13.95 -0.98
C GLN A 65 30.53 -15.27 -0.54
N LEU A 66 31.15 -16.42 -0.83
CA LEU A 66 30.66 -17.73 -0.39
C LEU A 66 30.62 -17.81 1.15
N ALA A 67 31.64 -17.37 1.84
CA ALA A 67 31.67 -17.35 3.30
C ALA A 67 30.53 -16.51 3.88
N CYS A 68 30.26 -15.32 3.32
CA CYS A 68 29.14 -14.48 3.71
C CYS A 68 27.78 -15.17 3.45
N LEU A 69 27.59 -15.76 2.25
CA LEU A 69 26.35 -16.44 1.89
C LEU A 69 26.09 -17.67 2.79
N LEU A 70 27.11 -18.46 3.07
CA LEU A 70 26.99 -19.61 3.99
C LEU A 70 26.62 -19.16 5.40
N THR A 71 27.23 -18.10 5.91
CA THR A 71 26.92 -17.53 7.22
C THR A 71 25.44 -17.06 7.25
N ILE A 72 25.00 -16.33 6.24
CA ILE A 72 23.62 -15.84 6.14
C ILE A 72 22.63 -17.00 6.05
N THR A 73 22.94 -18.05 5.27
CA THR A 73 22.09 -19.24 5.16
C THR A 73 22.01 -20.01 6.48
N CYS A 74 23.11 -20.20 7.20
CA CYS A 74 23.12 -20.81 8.53
C CYS A 74 22.25 -20.03 9.52
N VAL A 75 22.38 -18.70 9.55
CA VAL A 75 21.53 -17.84 10.40
C VAL A 75 20.06 -17.96 10.00
N ARG A 76 19.76 -17.96 8.71
CA ARG A 76 18.39 -18.13 8.21
C ARG A 76 17.79 -19.46 8.65
N ASP A 77 18.52 -20.55 8.49
CA ASP A 77 18.03 -21.89 8.83
C ASP A 77 17.86 -22.05 10.36
N TYR A 78 18.78 -21.48 11.15
CA TYR A 78 18.63 -21.39 12.61
C TYR A 78 17.36 -20.61 13.01
N LEU A 79 17.13 -19.44 12.40
CA LEU A 79 15.93 -18.64 12.64
C LEU A 79 14.67 -19.35 12.21
N LYS A 80 14.71 -20.15 11.15
CA LYS A 80 13.57 -20.98 10.71
C LYS A 80 13.22 -22.03 11.76
N LEU A 81 14.19 -22.75 12.28
CA LEU A 81 14.00 -23.70 13.37
C LEU A 81 13.45 -23.01 14.64
N TYR A 82 14.01 -21.86 14.99
CA TYR A 82 13.53 -21.06 16.12
C TYR A 82 12.07 -20.61 15.94
N LYS A 83 11.69 -20.22 14.74
CA LYS A 83 10.30 -19.86 14.38
C LYS A 83 9.36 -21.04 14.60
N GLU A 84 9.75 -22.24 14.14
CA GLU A 84 8.95 -23.47 14.29
C GLU A 84 8.83 -23.88 15.77
N GLN A 85 9.92 -23.86 16.53
CA GLN A 85 9.92 -24.21 17.96
C GLN A 85 9.06 -23.28 18.83
N LYS A 86 9.02 -21.98 18.52
CA LYS A 86 8.29 -20.96 19.29
C LYS A 86 6.89 -20.67 18.73
N ASP A 87 6.46 -21.38 17.69
CA ASP A 87 5.19 -21.14 16.97
C ASP A 87 4.93 -19.67 16.65
N LEU A 88 5.99 -18.98 16.22
CA LEU A 88 5.95 -17.57 15.90
C LEU A 88 5.15 -17.28 14.60
N SER A 89 4.82 -18.30 13.84
CA SER A 89 3.97 -18.17 12.64
C SER A 89 2.55 -17.74 12.96
N HIS A 90 2.00 -18.21 14.08
CA HIS A 90 0.65 -17.90 14.56
C HIS A 90 0.63 -16.83 15.66
N SER A 91 1.82 -16.34 16.07
CA SER A 91 1.90 -15.30 17.10
C SER A 91 1.48 -13.92 16.59
N PRO A 92 0.80 -13.10 17.44
CA PRO A 92 0.47 -11.72 17.09
C PRO A 92 1.70 -10.91 16.68
N VAL A 93 1.53 -9.96 15.76
CA VAL A 93 2.61 -9.10 15.25
C VAL A 93 3.37 -8.40 16.39
N SER A 94 2.66 -7.96 17.43
CA SER A 94 3.24 -7.30 18.60
C SER A 94 4.29 -8.13 19.33
N LYS A 95 4.19 -9.47 19.32
CA LYS A 95 5.15 -10.37 19.97
C LYS A 95 6.29 -10.82 19.04
N ALA A 96 6.05 -10.85 17.75
CA ALA A 96 6.98 -11.39 16.75
C ALA A 96 7.60 -10.32 15.84
N TRP A 97 7.33 -9.02 16.04
CA TRP A 97 7.75 -7.96 15.11
C TRP A 97 9.27 -7.91 14.89
N PHE A 98 10.05 -8.06 15.97
CA PHE A 98 11.51 -8.02 15.89
C PHE A 98 12.08 -9.24 15.15
N PHE A 99 11.53 -10.43 15.40
CA PHE A 99 11.88 -11.63 14.66
C PHE A 99 11.53 -11.49 13.16
N ARG A 100 10.34 -10.97 12.86
CA ARG A 100 9.91 -10.73 11.48
C ARG A 100 10.79 -9.69 10.79
N LEU A 101 11.21 -8.65 11.49
CA LEU A 101 12.16 -7.66 10.96
C LEU A 101 13.49 -8.31 10.57
N ILE A 102 14.06 -9.13 11.44
CA ILE A 102 15.32 -9.83 11.15
C ILE A 102 15.14 -10.77 9.96
N TYR A 103 14.10 -11.60 9.98
CA TYR A 103 13.91 -12.65 8.98
C TYR A 103 13.55 -12.12 7.59
N TYR A 104 12.69 -11.09 7.50
CA TYR A 104 12.18 -10.58 6.22
C TYR A 104 12.91 -9.34 5.69
N VAL A 105 13.68 -8.63 6.52
CA VAL A 105 14.42 -7.43 6.11
C VAL A 105 15.92 -7.61 6.26
N VAL A 106 16.39 -7.83 7.49
CA VAL A 106 17.83 -7.82 7.76
C VAL A 106 18.55 -8.95 7.00
N LEU A 107 17.97 -10.13 7.00
CA LEU A 107 18.56 -11.31 6.38
C LEU A 107 18.64 -11.20 4.84
N PRO A 108 17.57 -10.86 4.10
CA PRO A 108 17.69 -10.62 2.67
C PRO A 108 18.55 -9.40 2.31
N ALA A 109 18.44 -8.30 3.09
CA ALA A 109 19.27 -7.12 2.89
C ALA A 109 20.76 -7.41 3.09
N SER A 110 21.12 -8.28 4.05
CA SER A 110 22.51 -8.67 4.30
C SER A 110 23.13 -9.39 3.11
N VAL A 111 22.34 -10.10 2.28
CA VAL A 111 22.84 -10.70 1.03
C VAL A 111 23.28 -9.62 0.04
N ALA A 112 22.49 -8.54 -0.11
CA ALA A 112 22.86 -7.44 -1.00
C ALA A 112 24.08 -6.67 -0.47
N VAL A 113 24.14 -6.45 0.83
CA VAL A 113 25.28 -5.75 1.47
C VAL A 113 26.54 -6.60 1.44
N SER A 114 26.43 -7.94 1.59
CA SER A 114 27.58 -8.85 1.56
C SER A 114 28.34 -8.77 0.23
N PHE A 115 27.64 -8.50 -0.87
CA PHE A 115 28.27 -8.32 -2.18
C PHE A 115 29.26 -7.14 -2.19
N ILE A 116 28.87 -5.98 -1.64
CA ILE A 116 29.77 -4.82 -1.54
C ILE A 116 30.95 -5.15 -0.61
N LEU A 117 30.66 -5.78 0.54
CA LEU A 117 31.70 -6.12 1.51
C LEU A 117 32.73 -7.10 0.94
N ALA A 118 32.28 -8.11 0.20
CA ALA A 118 33.18 -9.06 -0.45
C ALA A 118 34.07 -8.40 -1.50
N VAL A 119 33.53 -7.49 -2.32
CA VAL A 119 34.30 -6.70 -3.30
C VAL A 119 35.31 -5.79 -2.59
N TYR A 120 34.86 -5.10 -1.53
CA TYR A 120 35.74 -4.21 -0.75
C TYR A 120 36.87 -4.99 -0.10
N TRP A 121 36.63 -6.15 0.50
CA TRP A 121 37.67 -6.97 1.12
C TRP A 121 38.61 -7.56 0.10
N ALA A 122 38.12 -8.03 -1.05
CA ALA A 122 38.98 -8.52 -2.11
C ALA A 122 39.93 -7.42 -2.61
N ALA A 123 39.46 -6.18 -2.71
CA ALA A 123 40.25 -5.04 -3.08
C ALA A 123 41.26 -4.63 -1.98
N ALA A 124 40.88 -4.78 -0.71
CA ALA A 124 41.74 -4.45 0.43
C ALA A 124 43.02 -5.28 0.47
N VAL A 125 42.98 -6.54 0.00
CA VAL A 125 44.17 -7.42 -0.12
C VAL A 125 45.26 -6.80 -1.01
N PHE A 126 44.88 -5.98 -1.98
CA PHE A 126 45.80 -5.30 -2.90
C PHE A 126 45.93 -3.80 -2.60
N ASN A 127 45.51 -3.32 -1.44
CA ASN A 127 45.46 -1.89 -1.10
C ASN A 127 44.62 -1.02 -2.07
N LEU A 128 43.65 -1.62 -2.75
CA LEU A 128 42.76 -0.94 -3.70
C LEU A 128 41.39 -0.61 -3.12
N SER A 129 41.21 -0.75 -1.80
CA SER A 129 39.88 -0.60 -1.13
C SER A 129 39.31 0.81 -1.30
N THR A 130 40.13 1.86 -1.23
CA THR A 130 39.68 3.25 -1.42
C THR A 130 39.23 3.49 -2.85
N GLN A 131 39.98 3.03 -3.84
CA GLN A 131 39.61 3.13 -5.25
C GLN A 131 38.33 2.33 -5.57
N THR A 132 38.22 1.12 -5.02
CA THR A 132 37.02 0.29 -5.18
C THR A 132 35.82 0.96 -4.57
N TRP A 133 35.94 1.58 -3.40
CA TRP A 133 34.88 2.32 -2.77
C TRP A 133 34.40 3.53 -3.56
N GLU A 134 35.33 4.24 -4.19
CA GLU A 134 35.03 5.32 -5.12
C GLU A 134 34.28 4.79 -6.36
N ILE A 135 34.75 3.69 -6.95
CA ILE A 135 34.10 3.05 -8.11
C ILE A 135 32.65 2.63 -7.76
N VAL A 136 32.44 2.01 -6.62
CA VAL A 136 31.11 1.60 -6.18
C VAL A 136 30.15 2.78 -6.02
N LYS A 137 30.66 3.94 -5.57
CA LYS A 137 29.91 5.19 -5.44
C LYS A 137 29.76 5.96 -6.74
N THR A 138 30.71 5.82 -7.64
CA THR A 138 30.72 6.53 -8.93
C THR A 138 29.52 6.08 -9.77
N ASN A 139 28.90 7.03 -10.45
CA ASN A 139 27.83 6.71 -11.37
C ASN A 139 28.43 6.10 -12.65
N PHE A 140 28.09 4.85 -12.95
CA PHE A 140 28.46 4.21 -14.21
C PHE A 140 27.54 4.65 -15.37
N ILE A 141 26.35 5.18 -15.06
CA ILE A 141 25.51 5.93 -15.98
C ILE A 141 25.35 7.33 -15.37
N ASP A 142 25.87 8.32 -16.06
CA ASP A 142 25.73 9.74 -15.68
C ASP A 142 25.18 10.50 -16.89
N THR A 143 23.85 10.68 -16.88
CA THR A 143 23.14 11.47 -17.88
C THR A 143 22.53 12.70 -17.23
N GLN A 144 22.13 13.68 -18.03
CA GLN A 144 21.46 14.88 -17.50
C GLN A 144 20.14 14.54 -16.77
N ASN A 145 19.52 13.41 -17.11
CA ASN A 145 18.21 13.06 -16.61
C ASN A 145 18.24 12.09 -15.41
N PHE A 146 19.27 11.27 -15.29
CA PHE A 146 19.41 10.30 -14.20
C PHE A 146 20.85 9.85 -14.02
N LYS A 147 21.19 9.42 -12.80
CA LYS A 147 22.51 8.94 -12.43
C LYS A 147 22.38 7.60 -11.71
N ILE A 148 23.07 6.57 -12.18
CA ILE A 148 23.00 5.24 -11.60
C ILE A 148 24.38 4.83 -11.11
N SER A 149 24.46 4.47 -9.82
CA SER A 149 25.64 3.87 -9.20
C SER A 149 25.34 2.47 -8.68
N VAL A 150 26.37 1.64 -8.53
CA VAL A 150 26.19 0.30 -7.92
C VAL A 150 25.66 0.42 -6.50
N PHE A 151 26.15 1.39 -5.73
CA PHE A 151 25.66 1.69 -4.38
C PHE A 151 24.18 2.05 -4.37
N GLY A 152 23.74 2.87 -5.32
CA GLY A 152 22.32 3.25 -5.46
C GLY A 152 21.41 2.06 -5.73
N ILE A 153 21.81 1.13 -6.61
CA ILE A 153 21.04 -0.09 -6.89
C ILE A 153 20.89 -0.94 -5.62
N ILE A 154 21.98 -1.17 -4.89
CA ILE A 154 21.93 -1.99 -3.66
C ILE A 154 21.05 -1.32 -2.60
N LEU A 155 21.15 0.00 -2.46
CA LEU A 155 20.31 0.75 -1.53
C LEU A 155 18.81 0.61 -1.87
N ILE A 156 18.43 0.68 -3.16
CA ILE A 156 17.05 0.49 -3.60
C ILE A 156 16.56 -0.93 -3.31
N VAL A 157 17.39 -1.95 -3.52
CA VAL A 157 17.06 -3.33 -3.19
C VAL A 157 16.86 -3.51 -1.68
N VAL A 158 17.74 -2.94 -0.85
CA VAL A 158 17.58 -2.96 0.61
C VAL A 158 16.29 -2.27 1.04
N LEU A 159 16.02 -1.08 0.49
CA LEU A 159 14.78 -0.34 0.77
C LEU A 159 13.54 -1.11 0.31
N TRP A 160 13.60 -1.85 -0.80
CA TRP A 160 12.49 -2.70 -1.22
C TRP A 160 12.12 -3.73 -0.15
N TYR A 161 13.09 -4.37 0.49
CA TYR A 161 12.82 -5.28 1.61
C TYR A 161 12.21 -4.58 2.81
N VAL A 162 12.66 -3.35 3.12
CA VAL A 162 12.10 -2.53 4.20
C VAL A 162 10.64 -2.19 3.92
N PHE A 163 10.34 -1.66 2.73
CA PHE A 163 8.98 -1.28 2.34
C PHE A 163 8.05 -2.50 2.26
N ASN A 164 8.56 -3.63 1.76
CA ASN A 164 7.81 -4.88 1.75
C ASN A 164 7.46 -5.36 3.17
N TYR A 165 8.40 -5.26 4.11
CA TYR A 165 8.15 -5.56 5.52
C TYR A 165 7.09 -4.63 6.12
N ILE A 166 7.19 -3.32 5.88
CA ILE A 166 6.19 -2.34 6.32
C ILE A 166 4.80 -2.71 5.77
N ASN A 167 4.73 -3.03 4.49
CA ASN A 167 3.50 -3.43 3.81
C ASN A 167 2.83 -4.64 4.48
N HIS A 168 3.59 -5.70 4.73
CA HIS A 168 3.09 -6.90 5.40
C HIS A 168 2.71 -6.67 6.85
N THR A 169 3.51 -5.91 7.60
CA THR A 169 3.25 -5.61 9.01
C THR A 169 1.99 -4.75 9.17
N LEU A 170 1.79 -3.77 8.31
CA LEU A 170 0.58 -2.94 8.32
C LEU A 170 -0.67 -3.76 7.96
N LYS A 171 -0.58 -4.66 6.99
CA LYS A 171 -1.67 -5.58 6.66
C LYS A 171 -2.11 -6.39 7.86
N ASP A 172 -1.15 -7.05 8.52
CA ASP A 172 -1.44 -7.89 9.68
C ASP A 172 -2.04 -7.06 10.83
N PHE A 173 -1.49 -5.84 11.05
CA PHE A 173 -2.00 -4.93 12.08
C PHE A 173 -3.43 -4.48 11.81
N ILE A 174 -3.74 -4.07 10.57
CA ILE A 174 -5.09 -3.64 10.16
C ILE A 174 -6.08 -4.78 10.33
N THR A 175 -5.71 -5.99 9.90
CA THR A 175 -6.58 -7.16 10.01
C THR A 175 -6.90 -7.46 11.48
N LEU A 176 -5.88 -7.50 12.35
CA LEU A 176 -6.09 -7.75 13.79
C LEU A 176 -6.93 -6.65 14.47
N TYR A 177 -6.70 -5.39 14.11
CA TYR A 177 -7.47 -4.28 14.65
C TYR A 177 -8.94 -4.34 14.27
N LEU A 178 -9.24 -4.66 13.01
CA LEU A 178 -10.62 -4.77 12.52
C LEU A 178 -11.32 -6.01 13.06
N GLU A 179 -10.64 -7.14 13.14
CA GLU A 179 -11.19 -8.37 13.74
C GLU A 179 -11.57 -8.19 15.21
N SER A 180 -10.83 -7.36 15.95
CA SER A 180 -11.16 -7.08 17.35
C SER A 180 -12.37 -6.17 17.54
N ASN A 181 -12.69 -5.30 16.57
CA ASN A 181 -13.77 -4.32 16.68
C ASN A 181 -15.07 -4.77 16.00
N ASP A 182 -14.99 -5.38 14.83
CA ASP A 182 -16.16 -5.80 14.04
C ASP A 182 -15.83 -7.03 13.18
N PRO A 183 -15.92 -8.23 13.75
CA PRO A 183 -15.53 -9.47 13.04
C PRO A 183 -16.30 -9.71 11.75
N SER A 184 -17.56 -9.26 11.68
CA SER A 184 -18.45 -9.57 10.55
C SER A 184 -18.06 -8.86 9.25
N THR A 185 -17.49 -7.66 9.35
CA THR A 185 -17.08 -6.86 8.19
C THR A 185 -15.56 -6.69 8.08
N ALA A 186 -14.79 -7.26 9.03
CA ALA A 186 -13.34 -7.11 9.16
C ALA A 186 -12.60 -7.45 7.88
N VAL A 187 -12.91 -8.57 7.24
CA VAL A 187 -12.21 -9.04 6.03
C VAL A 187 -12.40 -8.06 4.87
N ALA A 188 -13.64 -7.63 4.59
CA ALA A 188 -13.92 -6.72 3.49
C ALA A 188 -13.29 -5.33 3.72
N LYS A 189 -13.40 -4.80 4.94
CA LYS A 189 -12.80 -3.51 5.33
C LYS A 189 -11.27 -3.58 5.31
N SER A 190 -10.66 -4.66 5.78
CA SER A 190 -9.20 -4.81 5.78
C SER A 190 -8.62 -4.83 4.37
N VAL A 191 -9.26 -5.54 3.43
CA VAL A 191 -8.82 -5.59 2.03
C VAL A 191 -8.91 -4.20 1.38
N MET A 192 -10.00 -3.47 1.61
CA MET A 192 -10.17 -2.12 1.06
C MET A 192 -9.10 -1.15 1.58
N ILE A 193 -8.92 -1.07 2.90
CA ILE A 193 -7.93 -0.19 3.53
C ILE A 193 -6.51 -0.56 3.10
N PHE A 194 -6.21 -1.87 3.07
CA PHE A 194 -4.90 -2.36 2.68
C PHE A 194 -4.56 -2.01 1.24
N ASN A 195 -5.50 -2.14 0.29
CA ASN A 195 -5.25 -1.79 -1.12
C ASN A 195 -4.89 -0.30 -1.28
N VAL A 196 -5.56 0.59 -0.56
CA VAL A 196 -5.22 2.02 -0.56
C VAL A 196 -3.83 2.26 0.03
N LEU A 197 -3.53 1.68 1.19
CA LEU A 197 -2.21 1.81 1.83
C LEU A 197 -1.09 1.23 0.99
N GLN A 198 -1.33 0.11 0.31
CA GLN A 198 -0.36 -0.51 -0.59
C GLN A 198 0.06 0.43 -1.73
N VAL A 199 -0.88 1.16 -2.32
CA VAL A 199 -0.57 2.17 -3.35
C VAL A 199 0.31 3.28 -2.77
N VAL A 200 0.02 3.77 -1.56
CA VAL A 200 0.82 4.81 -0.89
C VAL A 200 2.23 4.30 -0.57
N ILE A 201 2.36 3.09 -0.02
CA ILE A 201 3.64 2.49 0.36
C ILE A 201 4.54 2.30 -0.87
N TRP A 202 4.01 1.69 -1.93
CA TRP A 202 4.79 1.46 -3.16
C TRP A 202 5.05 2.76 -3.93
N GLY A 203 4.14 3.73 -3.86
CA GLY A 203 4.36 5.09 -4.38
C GLY A 203 5.52 5.79 -3.67
N ALA A 204 5.56 5.71 -2.35
CA ALA A 204 6.65 6.27 -1.54
C ALA A 204 7.99 5.57 -1.84
N TRP A 205 8.00 4.24 -1.97
CA TRP A 205 9.20 3.50 -2.39
C TRP A 205 9.68 3.96 -3.78
N LEU A 206 8.78 4.08 -4.76
CA LEU A 206 9.11 4.53 -6.10
C LEU A 206 9.73 5.93 -6.09
N LEU A 207 9.14 6.89 -5.37
CA LEU A 207 9.67 8.25 -5.24
C LEU A 207 11.06 8.25 -4.60
N THR A 208 11.28 7.41 -3.57
CA THR A 208 12.59 7.26 -2.93
C THR A 208 13.61 6.68 -3.92
N ALA A 209 13.24 5.66 -4.70
CA ALA A 209 14.10 5.07 -5.72
C ALA A 209 14.48 6.08 -6.81
N LEU A 210 13.53 6.88 -7.29
CA LEU A 210 13.78 7.94 -8.26
C LEU A 210 14.71 9.03 -7.70
N SER A 211 14.58 9.36 -6.41
CA SER A 211 15.48 10.30 -5.72
C SER A 211 16.90 9.76 -5.61
N ILE A 212 17.09 8.47 -5.30
CA ILE A 212 18.41 7.81 -5.23
C ILE A 212 19.08 7.82 -6.60
N PHE A 213 18.33 7.58 -7.67
CA PHE A 213 18.82 7.65 -9.04
C PHE A 213 19.03 9.08 -9.55
N LYS A 214 18.76 10.10 -8.70
CA LYS A 214 18.89 11.52 -9.07
C LYS A 214 18.16 11.84 -10.38
N VAL A 215 16.95 11.26 -10.53
CA VAL A 215 16.10 11.56 -11.69
C VAL A 215 15.76 13.05 -11.68
N ASN A 216 15.81 13.68 -12.86
CA ASN A 216 15.54 15.11 -12.99
C ASN A 216 14.20 15.47 -12.36
N SER A 217 14.24 16.36 -11.36
CA SER A 217 13.08 16.78 -10.59
C SER A 217 11.99 17.43 -11.44
N THR A 218 12.32 18.03 -12.56
CA THR A 218 11.34 18.66 -13.48
C THR A 218 10.36 17.62 -14.01
N TRP A 219 10.85 16.47 -14.46
CA TRP A 219 10.00 15.37 -14.92
C TRP A 219 9.13 14.81 -13.80
N LEU A 220 9.67 14.66 -12.59
CA LEU A 220 8.92 14.21 -11.43
C LEU A 220 7.80 15.18 -11.07
N VAL A 221 8.08 16.48 -11.10
CA VAL A 221 7.06 17.52 -10.84
C VAL A 221 5.95 17.48 -11.88
N VAL A 222 6.29 17.39 -13.18
CA VAL A 222 5.29 17.34 -14.26
C VAL A 222 4.40 16.10 -14.13
N VAL A 223 4.99 14.92 -13.95
CA VAL A 223 4.24 13.66 -13.81
C VAL A 223 3.40 13.65 -12.53
N SER A 224 4.00 14.07 -11.40
CA SER A 224 3.28 14.13 -10.11
C SER A 224 2.16 15.17 -10.15
N GLY A 225 2.36 16.32 -10.79
CA GLY A 225 1.34 17.34 -10.98
C GLY A 225 0.17 16.83 -11.80
N GLY A 226 0.43 16.18 -12.93
CA GLY A 226 -0.59 15.58 -13.76
C GLY A 226 -1.38 14.47 -13.03
N LEU A 227 -0.67 13.58 -12.34
CA LEU A 227 -1.29 12.53 -11.55
C LEU A 227 -2.13 13.09 -10.39
N SER A 228 -1.62 14.08 -9.64
CA SER A 228 -2.33 14.72 -8.54
C SER A 228 -3.60 15.41 -9.02
N THR A 229 -3.52 16.10 -10.15
CA THR A 229 -4.69 16.73 -10.78
C THR A 229 -5.73 15.70 -11.19
N GLY A 230 -5.30 14.59 -11.85
CA GLY A 230 -6.19 13.50 -12.23
C GLY A 230 -6.88 12.83 -11.05
N ILE A 231 -6.13 12.52 -9.99
CA ILE A 231 -6.68 11.96 -8.75
C ILE A 231 -7.63 12.96 -8.06
N GLY A 232 -7.25 14.25 -8.01
CA GLY A 232 -8.09 15.30 -7.45
C GLY A 232 -9.44 15.40 -8.13
N PHE A 233 -9.48 15.37 -9.46
CA PHE A 233 -10.74 15.34 -10.21
C PHE A 233 -11.55 14.05 -9.97
N ALA A 234 -10.89 12.89 -9.95
CA ALA A 234 -11.56 11.63 -9.68
C ALA A 234 -12.15 11.55 -8.25
N MET A 235 -11.54 12.20 -7.28
CA MET A 235 -11.99 12.22 -5.89
C MET A 235 -12.93 13.40 -5.56
N LYS A 236 -13.14 14.33 -6.46
CA LYS A 236 -13.90 15.56 -6.22
C LYS A 236 -15.26 15.28 -5.57
N ASP A 237 -16.07 14.42 -6.19
CA ASP A 237 -17.43 14.14 -5.71
C ASP A 237 -17.43 13.50 -4.31
N ILE A 238 -16.43 12.65 -4.02
CA ILE A 238 -16.30 12.02 -2.71
C ILE A 238 -15.96 13.07 -1.65
N LEU A 239 -15.00 13.94 -1.94
CA LEU A 239 -14.58 15.03 -1.02
C LEU A 239 -15.71 16.03 -0.79
N GLU A 240 -16.45 16.41 -1.83
CA GLU A 240 -17.63 17.25 -1.71
C GLU A 240 -18.69 16.63 -0.81
N ASN A 241 -19.01 15.35 -0.99
CA ASN A 241 -20.00 14.66 -0.16
C ASN A 241 -19.57 14.58 1.31
N ILE A 242 -18.28 14.36 1.60
CA ILE A 242 -17.74 14.37 2.96
C ILE A 242 -17.83 15.75 3.57
N TYR A 243 -17.40 16.80 2.86
CA TYR A 243 -17.47 18.18 3.32
C TYR A 243 -18.90 18.60 3.65
N TYR A 244 -19.84 18.31 2.76
CA TYR A 244 -21.24 18.63 2.97
C TYR A 244 -21.88 17.77 4.05
N GLY A 245 -21.46 16.50 4.21
CA GLY A 245 -21.91 15.65 5.31
C GLY A 245 -21.52 16.24 6.68
N ILE A 246 -20.28 16.68 6.84
CA ILE A 246 -19.82 17.37 8.05
C ILE A 246 -20.63 18.65 8.29
N SER A 247 -20.89 19.42 7.24
CA SER A 247 -21.67 20.65 7.33
C SER A 247 -23.15 20.41 7.68
N LEU A 248 -23.75 19.34 7.20
CA LEU A 248 -25.11 18.93 7.58
C LEU A 248 -25.16 18.52 9.05
N MET A 249 -24.19 17.72 9.52
CA MET A 249 -24.07 17.29 10.92
C MET A 249 -23.87 18.47 11.88
N ALA A 250 -23.28 19.59 11.42
CA ALA A 250 -23.10 20.81 12.22
C ALA A 250 -24.42 21.52 12.59
N GLY A 251 -25.57 20.96 12.25
CA GLY A 251 -26.89 21.41 12.73
C GLY A 251 -27.79 22.03 11.68
N ARG A 252 -27.40 21.96 10.39
CA ARG A 252 -28.26 22.44 9.31
C ARG A 252 -29.51 21.55 9.17
N ILE A 253 -29.37 20.25 9.33
CA ILE A 253 -30.42 19.24 9.42
C ILE A 253 -30.12 18.34 10.61
N LYS A 254 -31.13 17.88 11.32
CA LYS A 254 -31.02 16.96 12.46
C LYS A 254 -31.66 15.62 12.14
N ILE A 255 -31.15 14.57 12.76
CA ILE A 255 -31.84 13.27 12.75
C ILE A 255 -33.21 13.44 13.37
N GLY A 256 -34.24 12.96 12.71
CA GLY A 256 -35.63 13.12 13.10
C GLY A 256 -36.37 14.28 12.41
N ASP A 257 -35.64 15.19 11.72
CA ASP A 257 -36.29 16.27 10.95
C ASP A 257 -37.14 15.68 9.80
N LEU A 258 -38.32 16.22 9.60
CA LEU A 258 -39.16 15.98 8.46
C LEU A 258 -38.82 16.98 7.36
N ILE A 259 -38.33 16.49 6.24
CA ILE A 259 -37.91 17.34 5.13
C ILE A 259 -38.55 16.96 3.82
N VAL A 260 -38.62 17.92 2.89
CA VAL A 260 -39.01 17.70 1.51
C VAL A 260 -37.87 18.15 0.62
N CYS A 261 -37.26 17.22 -0.11
CA CYS A 261 -36.19 17.47 -1.07
C CYS A 261 -36.51 16.73 -2.38
N ASP A 262 -36.37 17.41 -3.53
CA ASP A 262 -36.71 16.86 -4.85
C ASP A 262 -38.15 16.27 -4.95
N GLY A 263 -39.11 16.85 -4.21
CA GLY A 263 -40.47 16.34 -4.17
C GLY A 263 -40.69 15.13 -3.25
N ILE A 264 -39.63 14.58 -2.68
CA ILE A 264 -39.68 13.44 -1.75
C ILE A 264 -39.81 14.00 -0.34
N ARG A 265 -40.91 13.60 0.34
CA ARG A 265 -41.17 13.92 1.74
C ARG A 265 -40.75 12.75 2.61
N GLY A 266 -39.94 12.99 3.63
CA GLY A 266 -39.55 11.92 4.54
C GLY A 266 -38.80 12.43 5.76
N LYS A 267 -38.61 11.52 6.73
CA LYS A 267 -37.92 11.78 7.99
C LYS A 267 -36.49 11.38 7.88
N VAL A 268 -35.56 12.25 8.33
CA VAL A 268 -34.13 11.97 8.37
C VAL A 268 -33.83 10.89 9.39
N SER A 269 -33.42 9.71 8.93
CA SER A 269 -33.10 8.55 9.78
C SER A 269 -31.64 8.57 10.24
N SER A 270 -30.70 8.85 9.32
CA SER A 270 -29.28 8.98 9.66
C SER A 270 -28.55 9.93 8.72
N ILE A 271 -27.47 10.55 9.21
CA ILE A 271 -26.55 11.38 8.43
C ILE A 271 -25.17 10.74 8.51
N ASN A 272 -24.68 10.23 7.37
CA ASN A 272 -23.38 9.63 7.23
C ASN A 272 -22.41 10.62 6.55
N TYR A 273 -21.11 10.27 6.46
CA TYR A 273 -20.10 11.14 5.83
C TYR A 273 -20.39 11.46 4.36
N THR A 274 -20.97 10.51 3.60
CA THR A 274 -21.19 10.68 2.15
C THR A 274 -22.66 10.77 1.76
N SER A 275 -23.58 10.31 2.62
CA SER A 275 -25.00 10.25 2.34
C SER A 275 -25.86 10.48 3.57
N THR A 276 -27.02 11.05 3.36
CA THR A 276 -28.09 11.19 4.36
C THR A 276 -29.23 10.24 4.00
N ILE A 277 -29.67 9.43 4.95
CA ILE A 277 -30.75 8.46 4.77
C ILE A 277 -32.06 9.06 5.25
N ILE A 278 -33.07 8.99 4.39
CA ILE A 278 -34.40 9.52 4.62
C ILE A 278 -35.43 8.38 4.48
N GLU A 279 -36.29 8.22 5.44
CA GLU A 279 -37.49 7.35 5.39
C GLU A 279 -38.66 8.13 4.84
N ALA A 280 -39.09 7.78 3.64
CA ALA A 280 -40.16 8.45 2.95
C ALA A 280 -41.53 8.01 3.50
N SER A 281 -42.59 8.80 3.23
CA SER A 281 -43.96 8.56 3.74
C SER A 281 -44.58 7.27 3.23
N ASP A 282 -44.09 6.72 2.12
CA ASP A 282 -44.51 5.44 1.53
C ASP A 282 -43.76 4.23 2.14
N GLY A 283 -42.90 4.44 3.13
CA GLY A 283 -42.10 3.41 3.77
C GLY A 283 -40.77 3.10 3.03
N SER A 284 -40.47 3.76 1.90
CA SER A 284 -39.20 3.58 1.22
C SER A 284 -38.06 4.27 1.96
N VAL A 285 -36.86 3.69 1.85
CA VAL A 285 -35.62 4.26 2.41
C VAL A 285 -34.79 4.79 1.26
N ILE A 286 -34.49 6.09 1.28
CA ILE A 286 -33.81 6.79 0.22
C ILE A 286 -32.50 7.36 0.76
N ALA A 287 -31.38 7.06 0.08
CA ALA A 287 -30.08 7.62 0.38
C ALA A 287 -29.79 8.81 -0.55
N PHE A 288 -29.83 10.02 -0.03
CA PHE A 288 -29.42 11.22 -0.73
C PHE A 288 -27.92 11.42 -0.58
N GLN A 289 -27.22 11.76 -1.67
CA GLN A 289 -25.86 12.24 -1.56
C GLN A 289 -25.84 13.58 -0.78
N ASN A 290 -24.91 13.74 0.14
CA ASN A 290 -24.84 14.95 0.96
C ASN A 290 -24.67 16.23 0.14
N SER A 291 -23.93 16.15 -0.97
CA SER A 291 -23.78 17.26 -1.91
C SER A 291 -25.11 17.70 -2.52
N GLN A 292 -25.96 16.76 -2.88
CA GLN A 292 -27.28 17.07 -3.45
C GLN A 292 -28.19 17.71 -2.40
N LEU A 293 -28.21 17.18 -1.19
CA LEU A 293 -29.05 17.68 -0.11
C LEU A 293 -28.59 19.09 0.38
N PHE A 294 -27.25 19.36 0.32
CA PHE A 294 -26.72 20.64 0.74
C PHE A 294 -26.86 21.74 -0.31
N THR A 295 -26.69 21.41 -1.59
CA THR A 295 -26.70 22.37 -2.69
C THR A 295 -28.08 22.66 -3.23
N LYS A 296 -29.04 21.73 -3.08
CA LYS A 296 -30.44 21.91 -3.47
C LYS A 296 -31.25 22.60 -2.38
N ASN A 297 -32.33 23.22 -2.79
CA ASN A 297 -33.32 23.75 -1.85
C ASN A 297 -34.12 22.59 -1.26
N TYR A 298 -34.24 22.58 0.04
CA TYR A 298 -35.12 21.67 0.77
C TYR A 298 -36.01 22.46 1.72
N LYS A 299 -37.22 21.91 1.98
CA LYS A 299 -38.13 22.42 3.02
C LYS A 299 -37.91 21.60 4.28
N ASN A 300 -37.66 22.25 5.43
CA ASN A 300 -37.63 21.58 6.72
C ASN A 300 -38.97 21.91 7.45
N LEU A 301 -39.81 20.91 7.59
CA LEU A 301 -41.13 21.06 8.16
C LEU A 301 -41.09 21.00 9.70
N THR A 302 -40.02 20.47 10.28
CA THR A 302 -39.89 20.35 11.75
C THR A 302 -39.47 21.65 12.37
N LYS A 303 -38.60 22.44 11.69
CA LYS A 303 -38.05 23.71 12.25
C LYS A 303 -39.09 24.83 12.41
N ASN A 304 -40.23 24.71 11.78
CA ASN A 304 -41.36 25.66 11.92
C ASN A 304 -42.41 25.15 12.92
N ASN A 305 -42.00 24.64 14.06
CA ASN A 305 -42.86 24.07 15.10
C ASN A 305 -43.81 22.96 14.59
N GLY A 306 -43.46 22.32 13.47
CA GLY A 306 -44.28 21.28 12.83
C GLY A 306 -45.52 21.82 12.09
N GLN A 307 -45.62 23.11 11.87
CA GLN A 307 -46.77 23.73 11.20
C GLN A 307 -46.61 23.72 9.68
N GLU A 308 -47.66 23.26 8.99
CA GLU A 308 -47.73 23.20 7.54
C GLU A 308 -49.06 23.72 7.03
N LEU A 309 -49.07 24.55 6.02
CA LEU A 309 -50.29 24.95 5.31
C LEU A 309 -50.64 23.83 4.31
N VAL A 310 -51.75 23.14 4.54
CA VAL A 310 -52.26 22.10 3.65
C VAL A 310 -53.43 22.65 2.87
N VAL A 311 -53.40 22.57 1.55
CA VAL A 311 -54.53 22.91 0.67
C VAL A 311 -55.23 21.62 0.26
N LEU A 312 -56.50 21.51 0.66
CA LEU A 312 -57.33 20.38 0.30
C LEU A 312 -58.33 20.81 -0.79
N GLU A 313 -58.32 20.13 -1.92
CA GLU A 313 -59.31 20.31 -2.99
C GLU A 313 -60.43 19.30 -2.81
N VAL A 314 -61.64 19.78 -2.64
CA VAL A 314 -62.84 18.94 -2.45
C VAL A 314 -63.74 19.12 -3.66
N GLY A 315 -63.94 18.03 -4.43
CA GLY A 315 -64.93 18.00 -5.52
C GLY A 315 -66.36 17.85 -4.98
N VAL A 316 -67.27 18.68 -5.47
CA VAL A 316 -68.69 18.62 -5.11
C VAL A 316 -69.55 18.47 -6.39
N ALA A 317 -70.76 17.92 -6.25
CA ALA A 317 -71.69 17.75 -7.35
C ALA A 317 -72.13 19.12 -7.93
N TYR A 318 -72.42 19.16 -9.21
CA TYR A 318 -72.92 20.36 -9.90
C TYR A 318 -74.29 20.75 -9.26
N GLY A 319 -74.47 22.07 -9.00
CA GLY A 319 -75.66 22.60 -8.36
C GLY A 319 -75.69 22.57 -6.85
N THR A 320 -74.62 22.09 -6.21
CA THR A 320 -74.47 22.10 -4.73
C THR A 320 -74.34 23.54 -4.21
N ASN A 321 -74.98 23.86 -3.09
CA ASN A 321 -74.80 25.14 -2.45
C ASN A 321 -73.45 25.27 -1.77
N ILE A 322 -72.53 26.04 -2.42
CA ILE A 322 -71.14 26.20 -2.03
C ILE A 322 -70.99 26.75 -0.60
N ASN A 323 -71.88 27.67 -0.15
CA ASN A 323 -71.88 28.21 1.20
C ASN A 323 -72.19 27.14 2.28
N HIS A 324 -73.09 26.19 1.97
CA HIS A 324 -73.33 25.08 2.85
C HIS A 324 -72.16 24.12 2.96
N VAL A 325 -71.52 23.77 1.83
CA VAL A 325 -70.34 22.92 1.80
C VAL A 325 -69.15 23.58 2.56
N LYS A 326 -68.94 24.90 2.37
CA LYS A 326 -67.97 25.62 3.11
C LYS A 326 -68.13 25.56 4.60
N LYS A 327 -69.38 25.74 5.10
CA LYS A 327 -69.68 25.59 6.54
C LYS A 327 -69.34 24.18 7.03
N LEU A 328 -69.82 23.15 6.34
CA LEU A 328 -69.57 21.75 6.71
C LEU A 328 -68.10 21.44 6.76
N LEU A 329 -67.24 21.94 5.79
CA LEU A 329 -65.83 21.77 5.77
C LEU A 329 -65.16 22.47 6.94
N VAL A 330 -65.55 23.70 7.27
CA VAL A 330 -65.02 24.45 8.41
C VAL A 330 -65.36 23.74 9.72
N ASP A 331 -66.64 23.29 9.89
CA ASP A 331 -67.02 22.59 11.06
C ASP A 331 -66.32 21.24 11.24
N ALA A 332 -66.09 20.51 10.14
CA ALA A 332 -65.37 19.26 10.17
C ALA A 332 -63.87 19.45 10.50
N ILE A 333 -63.25 20.51 9.93
CA ILE A 333 -61.86 20.81 10.14
C ILE A 333 -61.61 21.35 11.56
N SER A 334 -62.53 22.20 12.09
CA SER A 334 -62.41 22.75 13.44
C SER A 334 -62.52 21.71 14.57
N GLN A 335 -63.00 20.49 14.28
CA GLN A 335 -63.01 19.37 15.22
C GLN A 335 -61.68 18.59 15.27
N LEU A 336 -60.71 18.92 14.43
CA LEU A 336 -59.41 18.26 14.42
C LEU A 336 -58.45 18.92 15.41
N ASP A 337 -57.88 18.13 16.34
CA ASP A 337 -56.93 18.59 17.36
C ASP A 337 -55.58 19.11 16.76
N CYS A 338 -55.37 18.90 15.47
CA CYS A 338 -54.14 19.30 14.77
C CYS A 338 -54.24 20.70 14.09
N MET A 339 -55.38 21.37 14.22
CA MET A 339 -55.58 22.71 13.62
C MET A 339 -55.08 23.82 14.53
N LEU A 340 -54.37 24.78 13.92
CA LEU A 340 -54.03 26.03 14.57
C LEU A 340 -55.22 26.98 14.47
N GLU A 341 -55.56 27.64 15.59
CA GLU A 341 -56.49 28.78 15.58
C GLU A 341 -55.86 29.92 14.75
N GLY A 342 -56.49 30.25 13.63
CA GLY A 342 -56.08 31.32 12.70
C GLY A 342 -56.67 32.68 13.07
#